data_58fe9f698def89fdf078c8975f2c2aad
#
_entry.id   58fe9f698def89fdf078c8975f2c2aad
#
_cell.length_a   1.000
_cell.length_b   1.000
_cell.length_c   1.000
_cell.angle_alpha   90.00
_cell.angle_beta   90.00
_cell.angle_gamma   90.00
#
_symmetry.space_group_name_H-M   'P 1'
#
loop_
_entity.id
_entity.type
_entity.pdbx_description
1 polymer ?
#
loop_
_entity_poly.entity_id
_entity_poly.type
_entity_poly.pdbx_seq_one_letter_code
_entity_poly.pdbx_strand_id
1 'polypeptide(L)'
;MYNPQSYSQTTRTSSVSMTNTFSSIGMTLSTTMNLSQNMRDSSISMTLPDLNISVSRFYPFKRKKMAGKERWYEKISMSYTGQLSNSINTKEDKLMHSSLTRDWRNGMQHNIPISGNFTLFNYLNINPSINFTDRMYTNKINRSWDEQAQKEVTDTIDGFYNIYNWSMSVSASTKLYVFYTPWRKLFGDKIKTIRHVFTPQVSFNYAPD
;
A
#
# COMPACT_ATOMS: atom_id res chain seq x y z
N MET A 1 22.42 32.25 -23.60
CA MET A 1 21.20 31.82 -24.31
C MET A 1 20.05 31.84 -23.30
N TYR A 2 19.11 32.74 -23.44
CA TYR A 2 17.91 32.79 -22.61
C TYR A 2 16.98 31.65 -23.04
N ASN A 3 16.60 30.78 -22.11
CA ASN A 3 15.65 29.71 -22.39
C ASN A 3 14.21 30.26 -22.21
N PRO A 4 13.41 30.41 -23.28
CA PRO A 4 12.06 30.99 -23.19
C PRO A 4 11.09 30.16 -22.34
N GLN A 5 11.37 28.87 -22.13
CA GLN A 5 10.55 27.98 -21.31
C GLN A 5 10.60 28.33 -19.82
N SER A 6 11.62 28.98 -19.34
CA SER A 6 11.71 29.40 -17.92
C SER A 6 10.76 30.55 -17.58
N TYR A 7 10.30 31.31 -18.55
CA TYR A 7 9.33 32.40 -18.36
C TYR A 7 7.86 31.95 -18.36
N SER A 8 7.58 30.71 -18.75
CA SER A 8 6.22 30.18 -18.80
C SER A 8 5.85 29.29 -17.59
N GLN A 9 6.74 29.11 -16.64
CA GLN A 9 6.41 28.35 -15.42
C GLN A 9 5.49 29.19 -14.52
N THR A 10 4.20 28.91 -14.64
CA THR A 10 3.17 29.53 -13.80
C THR A 10 2.98 28.80 -12.47
N THR A 11 3.60 27.64 -12.29
CA THR A 11 3.47 26.83 -11.08
C THR A 11 4.80 26.73 -10.35
N ARG A 12 4.80 27.03 -9.06
CA ARG A 12 5.93 26.83 -8.15
C ARG A 12 5.59 25.71 -7.16
N THR A 13 6.52 24.80 -6.97
CA THR A 13 6.37 23.70 -6.00
C THR A 13 7.51 23.73 -5.00
N SER A 14 7.17 23.51 -3.74
CA SER A 14 8.12 23.34 -2.65
C SER A 14 7.77 22.11 -1.85
N SER A 15 8.75 21.30 -1.47
CA SER A 15 8.54 20.13 -0.65
C SER A 15 9.59 20.02 0.43
N VAL A 16 9.17 19.58 1.60
CA VAL A 16 10.03 19.26 2.74
C VAL A 16 9.69 17.85 3.17
N SER A 17 10.68 16.99 3.31
CA SER A 17 10.49 15.63 3.81
C SER A 17 11.44 15.33 4.94
N MET A 18 10.96 14.58 5.92
CA MET A 18 11.73 14.09 7.04
C MET A 18 11.43 12.60 7.22
N THR A 19 12.47 11.80 7.42
CA THR A 19 12.34 10.37 7.65
C THR A 19 13.16 9.96 8.87
N ASN A 20 12.49 9.30 9.82
CA ASN A 20 13.11 8.71 11.00
C ASN A 20 12.93 7.19 10.99
N THR A 21 14.02 6.47 11.24
CA THR A 21 14.01 5.02 11.31
C THR A 21 14.40 4.55 12.70
N PHE A 22 13.51 3.77 13.31
CA PHE A 22 13.66 3.17 14.63
C PHE A 22 14.02 1.69 14.47
N SER A 23 15.30 1.39 14.32
CA SER A 23 15.79 0.04 14.01
C SER A 23 15.42 -1.00 15.06
N SER A 24 15.29 -0.61 16.34
CA SER A 24 14.96 -1.51 17.45
C SER A 24 13.59 -2.17 17.33
N ILE A 25 12.63 -1.49 16.71
CA ILE A 25 11.25 -1.95 16.49
C ILE A 25 10.91 -2.14 15.00
N GLY A 26 11.90 -1.90 14.12
CA GLY A 26 11.69 -2.00 12.66
C GLY A 26 10.66 -1.01 12.13
N MET A 27 10.55 0.18 12.73
CA MET A 27 9.58 1.20 12.36
C MET A 27 10.27 2.35 11.60
N THR A 28 9.64 2.80 10.54
CA THR A 28 10.01 4.01 9.81
C THR A 28 8.84 4.98 9.82
N LEU A 29 9.13 6.22 10.19
CA LEU A 29 8.20 7.35 10.19
C LEU A 29 8.68 8.35 9.14
N SER A 30 7.84 8.63 8.15
CA SER A 30 8.12 9.64 7.11
C SER A 30 7.06 10.72 7.17
N THR A 31 7.47 11.95 7.17
CA THR A 31 6.59 13.12 7.10
C THR A 31 6.98 13.95 5.88
N THR A 32 6.00 14.26 5.05
CA THR A 32 6.20 15.09 3.86
C THR A 32 5.24 16.27 3.90
N MET A 33 5.73 17.41 3.51
CA MET A 33 4.97 18.65 3.35
C MET A 33 5.17 19.11 1.91
N ASN A 34 4.08 19.32 1.19
CA ASN A 34 4.10 19.78 -0.19
C ASN A 34 3.28 21.04 -0.32
N LEU A 35 3.83 22.01 -1.03
CA LEU A 35 3.17 23.26 -1.40
C LEU A 35 3.30 23.43 -2.91
N SER A 36 2.20 23.63 -3.59
CA SER A 36 2.17 23.97 -5.02
C SER A 36 1.31 25.22 -5.21
N GLN A 37 1.90 26.25 -5.76
CA GLN A 37 1.26 27.55 -6.02
C GLN A 37 1.18 27.76 -7.53
N ASN A 38 0.00 28.03 -8.05
CA ASN A 38 -0.22 28.44 -9.42
C ASN A 38 -0.45 29.96 -9.46
N MET A 39 0.50 30.67 -10.07
CA MET A 39 0.50 32.13 -10.10
C MET A 39 -0.51 32.71 -11.12
N ARG A 40 -1.05 31.88 -12.03
CA ARG A 40 -1.96 32.34 -13.06
C ARG A 40 -3.38 32.56 -12.54
N ASP A 41 -3.82 31.70 -11.63
CA ASP A 41 -5.17 31.73 -11.05
C ASP A 41 -5.14 31.93 -9.53
N SER A 42 -3.95 32.20 -8.96
CA SER A 42 -3.73 32.39 -7.52
C SER A 42 -4.23 31.21 -6.67
N SER A 43 -4.15 30.01 -7.23
CA SER A 43 -4.54 28.79 -6.48
C SER A 43 -3.33 28.18 -5.76
N ILE A 44 -3.60 27.67 -4.56
CA ILE A 44 -2.64 26.96 -3.73
C ILE A 44 -3.17 25.57 -3.44
N SER A 45 -2.33 24.58 -3.71
CA SER A 45 -2.51 23.20 -3.27
C SER A 45 -1.46 22.90 -2.21
N MET A 46 -1.90 22.51 -1.01
CA MET A 46 -1.04 22.19 0.11
C MET A 46 -1.39 20.82 0.65
N THR A 47 -0.38 20.02 0.96
CA THR A 47 -0.50 18.77 1.72
C THR A 47 0.37 18.92 2.97
N LEU A 48 -0.27 18.85 4.15
CA LEU A 48 0.38 19.18 5.44
C LEU A 48 -0.38 18.61 6.63
N PRO A 49 0.16 17.65 7.37
CA PRO A 49 1.23 16.76 7.00
C PRO A 49 0.74 15.58 6.11
N ASP A 50 1.62 15.02 5.33
CA ASP A 50 1.49 13.65 4.82
C ASP A 50 2.42 12.78 5.66
N LEU A 51 1.85 11.99 6.55
CA LEU A 51 2.56 11.18 7.51
C LEU A 51 2.42 9.71 7.13
N ASN A 52 3.55 9.03 6.95
CA ASN A 52 3.59 7.60 6.69
C ASN A 52 4.32 6.89 7.83
N ILE A 53 3.68 5.88 8.40
CA ILE A 53 4.23 4.98 9.39
C ILE A 53 4.33 3.60 8.75
N SER A 54 5.51 3.02 8.75
CA SER A 54 5.74 1.65 8.26
C SER A 54 6.43 0.84 9.32
N VAL A 55 5.83 -0.30 9.69
CA VAL A 55 6.45 -1.30 10.55
C VAL A 55 6.82 -2.49 9.70
N SER A 56 8.11 -2.81 9.67
CA SER A 56 8.67 -3.95 8.94
C SER A 56 8.01 -5.25 9.38
N ARG A 57 8.12 -6.26 8.54
CA ARG A 57 7.59 -7.59 8.86
C ARG A 57 8.15 -8.10 10.19
N PHE A 58 7.28 -8.48 11.09
CA PHE A 58 7.61 -9.10 12.37
C PHE A 58 6.78 -10.36 12.59
N TYR A 59 7.22 -11.19 13.52
CA TYR A 59 6.59 -12.46 13.84
C TYR A 59 6.09 -12.41 15.29
N PRO A 60 4.80 -12.07 15.51
CA PRO A 60 4.28 -11.81 16.86
C PRO A 60 4.32 -13.04 17.78
N PHE A 61 4.22 -14.23 17.19
CA PHE A 61 4.16 -15.49 17.92
C PHE A 61 5.49 -16.24 17.98
N LYS A 62 6.58 -15.63 17.48
CA LYS A 62 7.90 -16.26 17.48
C LYS A 62 8.50 -16.28 18.86
N ARG A 63 8.91 -17.45 19.32
CA ARG A 63 9.58 -17.62 20.62
C ARG A 63 10.94 -16.91 20.64
N LYS A 64 11.26 -16.24 21.74
CA LYS A 64 12.58 -15.58 21.95
C LYS A 64 13.74 -16.58 22.01
N LYS A 65 13.51 -17.77 22.57
CA LYS A 65 14.49 -18.87 22.62
C LYS A 65 13.94 -20.05 21.84
N MET A 66 14.58 -20.36 20.72
CA MET A 66 14.19 -21.49 19.87
C MET A 66 14.73 -22.78 20.48
N ALA A 67 13.84 -23.63 20.98
CA ALA A 67 14.14 -25.00 21.37
C ALA A 67 13.30 -25.95 20.51
N GLY A 68 13.96 -26.80 19.71
CA GLY A 68 13.31 -27.75 18.81
C GLY A 68 12.84 -27.15 17.48
N LYS A 69 11.93 -27.87 16.79
CA LYS A 69 11.39 -27.45 15.49
C LYS A 69 10.46 -26.23 15.65
N GLU A 70 10.49 -25.34 14.64
CA GLU A 70 9.60 -24.19 14.53
C GLU A 70 8.13 -24.66 14.43
N ARG A 71 7.26 -24.08 15.26
CA ARG A 71 5.84 -24.39 15.26
C ARG A 71 5.10 -23.63 14.15
N TRP A 72 3.97 -24.11 13.70
CA TRP A 72 3.20 -23.51 12.59
C TRP A 72 2.83 -22.04 12.85
N TYR A 73 2.46 -21.67 14.07
CA TYR A 73 2.06 -20.29 14.41
C TYR A 73 3.28 -19.33 14.45
N GLU A 74 4.49 -19.82 14.62
CA GLU A 74 5.71 -19.00 14.61
C GLU A 74 6.05 -18.51 13.19
N LYS A 75 5.45 -19.12 12.16
CA LYS A 75 5.59 -18.74 10.76
C LYS A 75 4.58 -17.67 10.33
N ILE A 76 3.71 -17.24 11.23
CA ILE A 76 2.78 -16.15 10.97
C ILE A 76 3.52 -14.83 11.13
N SER A 77 3.52 -14.05 10.08
CA SER A 77 4.14 -12.73 10.04
C SER A 77 3.11 -11.65 9.83
N MET A 78 3.37 -10.49 10.39
CA MET A 78 2.56 -9.29 10.26
C MET A 78 3.45 -8.11 9.87
N SER A 79 2.90 -7.15 9.17
CA SER A 79 3.47 -5.83 9.01
C SER A 79 2.36 -4.80 9.17
N TYR A 80 2.72 -3.53 9.25
CA TYR A 80 1.76 -2.46 9.39
C TYR A 80 2.20 -1.27 8.55
N THR A 81 1.26 -0.65 7.86
CA THR A 81 1.45 0.66 7.24
C THR A 81 0.28 1.56 7.61
N GLY A 82 0.59 2.75 8.09
CA GLY A 82 -0.36 3.80 8.39
C GLY A 82 -0.04 5.03 7.56
N GLN A 83 -1.06 5.66 6.99
CA GLN A 83 -0.92 6.92 6.27
C GLN A 83 -1.96 7.90 6.80
N LEU A 84 -1.51 9.10 7.16
CA LEU A 84 -2.35 10.25 7.47
C LEU A 84 -2.04 11.31 6.42
N SER A 85 -3.05 11.75 5.68
CA SER A 85 -2.88 12.79 4.67
C SER A 85 -3.91 13.89 4.87
N ASN A 86 -3.43 15.12 5.01
CA ASN A 86 -4.25 16.31 5.08
C ASN A 86 -3.90 17.19 3.88
N SER A 87 -4.89 17.54 3.08
CA SER A 87 -4.68 18.35 1.88
C SER A 87 -5.76 19.41 1.71
N ILE A 88 -5.36 20.53 1.16
CA ILE A 88 -6.26 21.60 0.77
C ILE A 88 -5.91 22.09 -0.63
N ASN A 89 -6.93 22.44 -1.41
CA ASN A 89 -6.79 23.16 -2.66
C ASN A 89 -7.71 24.36 -2.62
N THR A 90 -7.14 25.55 -2.54
CA THR A 90 -7.88 26.78 -2.36
C THR A 90 -7.18 27.94 -3.04
N LYS A 91 -7.78 29.13 -2.98
CA LYS A 91 -7.14 30.37 -3.40
C LYS A 91 -6.27 30.91 -2.29
N GLU A 92 -5.22 31.65 -2.65
CA GLU A 92 -4.24 32.21 -1.72
C GLU A 92 -4.87 33.08 -0.62
N ASP A 93 -5.85 33.91 -0.99
CA ASP A 93 -6.59 34.78 -0.08
C ASP A 93 -7.42 34.01 0.97
N LYS A 94 -7.87 32.82 0.64
CA LYS A 94 -8.71 31.97 1.51
C LYS A 94 -7.92 31.03 2.41
N LEU A 95 -6.65 30.77 2.10
CA LEU A 95 -5.86 29.77 2.82
C LEU A 95 -5.78 30.09 4.32
N MET A 96 -5.50 31.34 4.68
CA MET A 96 -5.35 31.76 6.08
C MET A 96 -6.65 31.78 6.88
N HIS A 97 -7.79 31.73 6.20
CA HIS A 97 -9.13 31.68 6.80
C HIS A 97 -9.76 30.29 6.71
N SER A 98 -9.01 29.30 6.20
CA SER A 98 -9.52 27.93 6.02
C SER A 98 -9.65 27.20 7.36
N SER A 99 -10.71 26.43 7.50
CA SER A 99 -10.93 25.54 8.65
C SER A 99 -10.31 24.17 8.40
N LEU A 100 -9.49 23.69 9.31
CA LEU A 100 -8.83 22.37 9.22
C LEU A 100 -9.83 21.20 9.12
N THR A 101 -11.05 21.37 9.56
CA THR A 101 -12.07 20.29 9.55
C THR A 101 -13.01 20.36 8.36
N ARG A 102 -13.28 21.55 7.81
CA ARG A 102 -14.24 21.75 6.72
C ARG A 102 -13.60 21.88 5.35
N ASP A 103 -12.53 22.67 5.28
CA ASP A 103 -11.90 23.02 4.00
C ASP A 103 -10.78 22.07 3.63
N TRP A 104 -10.18 21.42 4.63
CA TRP A 104 -9.13 20.43 4.44
C TRP A 104 -9.73 19.01 4.25
N ARG A 105 -9.15 18.29 3.34
CA ARG A 105 -9.44 16.87 3.14
C ARG A 105 -8.52 16.06 4.06
N ASN A 106 -9.09 15.51 5.11
CA ASN A 106 -8.35 14.74 6.11
C ASN A 106 -8.71 13.27 5.93
N GLY A 107 -7.70 12.46 5.72
CA GLY A 107 -7.84 11.02 5.59
C GLY A 107 -6.75 10.28 6.33
N MET A 108 -7.13 9.17 6.96
CA MET A 108 -6.22 8.24 7.59
C MET A 108 -6.50 6.83 7.09
N GLN A 109 -5.44 6.10 6.75
CA GLN A 109 -5.55 4.73 6.31
C GLN A 109 -4.61 3.85 7.11
N HIS A 110 -5.12 2.71 7.55
CA HIS A 110 -4.35 1.63 8.16
C HIS A 110 -4.40 0.41 7.28
N ASN A 111 -3.27 -0.24 7.08
CA ASN A 111 -3.17 -1.49 6.35
C ASN A 111 -2.36 -2.50 7.15
N ILE A 112 -2.95 -3.67 7.40
CA ILE A 112 -2.39 -4.72 8.25
C ILE A 112 -2.39 -6.03 7.45
N PRO A 113 -1.35 -6.31 6.67
CA PRO A 113 -1.19 -7.61 6.04
C PRO A 113 -0.67 -8.65 7.05
N ILE A 114 -1.36 -9.78 7.11
CA ILE A 114 -1.00 -10.95 7.90
C ILE A 114 -0.74 -12.08 6.92
N SER A 115 0.38 -12.75 7.01
CA SER A 115 0.72 -13.85 6.09
C SER A 115 1.41 -15.00 6.81
N GLY A 116 1.16 -16.21 6.34
CA GLY A 116 1.83 -17.41 6.79
C GLY A 116 2.53 -18.13 5.63
N ASN A 117 3.57 -18.88 5.94
CA ASN A 117 4.23 -19.76 4.98
C ASN A 117 4.36 -21.14 5.60
N PHE A 118 3.62 -22.10 5.05
CA PHE A 118 3.56 -23.47 5.55
C PHE A 118 3.99 -24.45 4.48
N THR A 119 4.84 -25.38 4.85
CA THR A 119 5.21 -26.49 3.96
C THR A 119 4.57 -27.77 4.51
N LEU A 120 3.64 -28.34 3.76
CA LEU A 120 3.03 -29.62 4.07
C LEU A 120 3.75 -30.74 3.34
N PHE A 121 3.93 -31.88 4.01
CA PHE A 121 4.56 -33.08 3.45
C PHE A 121 5.96 -32.82 2.84
N ASN A 122 6.63 -31.72 3.19
CA ASN A 122 7.94 -31.28 2.67
C ASN A 122 7.96 -30.83 1.19
N TYR A 123 6.85 -30.83 0.48
CA TYR A 123 6.80 -30.48 -0.94
C TYR A 123 5.67 -29.55 -1.34
N LEU A 124 4.61 -29.45 -0.56
CA LEU A 124 3.48 -28.55 -0.82
C LEU A 124 3.61 -27.27 0.03
N ASN A 125 3.85 -26.15 -0.64
CA ASN A 125 3.90 -24.85 0.02
C ASN A 125 2.52 -24.19 -0.02
N ILE A 126 2.01 -23.80 1.15
CA ILE A 126 0.74 -23.11 1.32
C ILE A 126 1.02 -21.75 1.96
N ASN A 127 0.57 -20.69 1.30
CA ASN A 127 0.77 -19.31 1.73
C ASN A 127 -0.59 -18.63 1.90
N PRO A 128 -1.24 -18.75 3.06
CA PRO A 128 -2.40 -17.95 3.38
C PRO A 128 -1.99 -16.51 3.67
N SER A 129 -2.80 -15.56 3.25
CA SER A 129 -2.66 -14.16 3.62
C SER A 129 -4.03 -13.51 3.82
N ILE A 130 -4.09 -12.62 4.78
CA ILE A 130 -5.25 -11.76 5.07
C ILE A 130 -4.73 -10.33 5.04
N ASN A 131 -5.40 -9.49 4.30
CA ASN A 131 -5.13 -8.06 4.26
C ASN A 131 -6.32 -7.32 4.85
N PHE A 132 -6.09 -6.56 5.90
CA PHE A 132 -7.09 -5.70 6.53
C PHE A 132 -6.73 -4.25 6.25
N THR A 133 -7.70 -3.49 5.71
CA THR A 133 -7.53 -2.07 5.43
C THR A 133 -8.66 -1.31 6.08
N ASP A 134 -8.31 -0.29 6.85
CA ASP A 134 -9.22 0.63 7.51
C ASP A 134 -8.95 2.05 7.02
N ARG A 135 -10.01 2.79 6.70
CA ARG A 135 -9.94 4.17 6.21
C ARG A 135 -10.88 5.04 7.02
N MET A 136 -10.34 6.13 7.50
CA MET A 136 -11.05 7.11 8.31
C MET A 136 -11.04 8.46 7.59
N TYR A 137 -12.18 9.14 7.58
CA TYR A 137 -12.36 10.44 6.93
C TYR A 137 -13.12 11.37 7.84
N THR A 138 -12.86 12.69 7.73
CA THR A 138 -13.58 13.73 8.46
C THR A 138 -14.77 14.28 7.70
N ASN A 139 -14.98 13.86 6.47
CA ASN A 139 -16.11 14.28 5.66
C ASN A 139 -16.48 13.18 4.66
N LYS A 140 -17.72 13.23 4.16
CA LYS A 140 -18.18 12.43 3.02
C LYS A 140 -18.83 13.34 1.97
N ILE A 141 -18.76 12.92 0.74
CA ILE A 141 -19.41 13.57 -0.39
C ILE A 141 -20.77 12.90 -0.61
N ASN A 142 -21.84 13.69 -0.54
CA ASN A 142 -23.18 13.27 -0.95
C ASN A 142 -23.50 13.88 -2.31
N ARG A 143 -23.82 13.02 -3.26
CA ARG A 143 -24.22 13.45 -4.60
C ARG A 143 -25.70 13.18 -4.77
N SER A 144 -26.45 14.21 -5.11
CA SER A 144 -27.88 14.14 -5.38
C SER A 144 -28.19 14.81 -6.71
N TRP A 145 -29.18 14.26 -7.41
CA TRP A 145 -29.70 14.89 -8.61
C TRP A 145 -30.70 15.96 -8.23
N ASP A 146 -30.46 17.19 -8.63
CA ASP A 146 -31.43 18.29 -8.49
C ASP A 146 -32.29 18.33 -9.73
N GLU A 147 -33.58 17.99 -9.57
CA GLU A 147 -34.55 17.96 -10.67
C GLU A 147 -34.86 19.35 -11.20
N GLN A 148 -34.82 20.40 -10.38
CA GLN A 148 -35.08 21.76 -10.78
C GLN A 148 -33.93 22.37 -11.57
N ALA A 149 -32.72 22.11 -11.16
CA ALA A 149 -31.51 22.59 -11.82
C ALA A 149 -31.01 21.67 -12.92
N GLN A 150 -31.58 20.44 -13.06
CA GLN A 150 -31.16 19.38 -13.99
C GLN A 150 -29.64 19.10 -13.95
N LYS A 151 -29.09 19.12 -12.77
CA LYS A 151 -27.65 18.90 -12.55
C LYS A 151 -27.39 18.09 -11.29
N GLU A 152 -26.23 17.43 -11.26
CA GLU A 152 -25.72 16.79 -10.06
C GLU A 152 -25.25 17.87 -9.06
N VAL A 153 -25.81 17.85 -7.87
CA VAL A 153 -25.38 18.68 -6.75
C VAL A 153 -24.52 17.83 -5.82
N THR A 154 -23.35 18.33 -5.53
CA THR A 154 -22.39 17.70 -4.62
C THR A 154 -22.39 18.48 -3.31
N ASP A 155 -22.76 17.81 -2.23
CA ASP A 155 -22.75 18.36 -0.89
C ASP A 155 -21.70 17.63 -0.05
N THR A 156 -20.98 18.37 0.81
CA THR A 156 -19.98 17.83 1.70
C THR A 156 -20.53 17.81 3.11
N ILE A 157 -20.69 16.62 3.68
CA ILE A 157 -21.20 16.41 5.02
C ILE A 157 -20.02 16.13 5.95
N ASP A 158 -19.79 17.04 6.91
CA ASP A 158 -18.76 16.88 7.93
C ASP A 158 -19.17 15.83 8.95
N GLY A 159 -18.21 15.01 9.37
CA GLY A 159 -18.43 13.96 10.36
C GLY A 159 -17.27 12.97 10.34
N PHE A 160 -17.25 12.08 11.31
CA PHE A 160 -16.28 10.99 11.31
C PHE A 160 -16.85 9.76 10.60
N TYR A 161 -16.19 9.35 9.54
CA TYR A 161 -16.57 8.20 8.71
C TYR A 161 -15.45 7.18 8.71
N ASN A 162 -15.80 5.94 8.99
CA ASN A 162 -14.89 4.81 8.96
C ASN A 162 -15.39 3.78 7.95
N ILE A 163 -14.48 3.32 7.10
CA ILE A 163 -14.74 2.28 6.10
C ILE A 163 -13.61 1.26 6.23
N TYR A 164 -13.98 0.03 6.54
CA TYR A 164 -13.02 -1.07 6.59
C TYR A 164 -13.36 -2.12 5.54
N ASN A 165 -12.32 -2.71 5.00
CA ASN A 165 -12.43 -3.86 4.13
C ASN A 165 -11.32 -4.86 4.43
N TRP A 166 -11.55 -6.10 4.13
CA TRP A 166 -10.58 -7.16 4.25
C TRP A 166 -10.62 -8.09 3.05
N SER A 167 -9.51 -8.70 2.76
CA SER A 167 -9.41 -9.71 1.73
C SER A 167 -8.57 -10.88 2.24
N MET A 168 -8.90 -12.06 1.80
CA MET A 168 -8.17 -13.28 2.13
C MET A 168 -7.69 -13.92 0.83
N SER A 169 -6.47 -14.40 0.83
CA SER A 169 -5.94 -15.21 -0.25
C SER A 169 -5.20 -16.44 0.30
N VAL A 170 -5.32 -17.54 -0.41
CA VAL A 170 -4.57 -18.76 -0.13
C VAL A 170 -3.96 -19.24 -1.43
N SER A 171 -2.65 -19.37 -1.46
CA SER A 171 -1.95 -19.97 -2.59
C SER A 171 -1.28 -21.28 -2.18
N ALA A 172 -1.38 -22.28 -3.03
CA ALA A 172 -0.73 -23.56 -2.88
C ALA A 172 0.16 -23.82 -4.09
N SER A 173 1.42 -24.16 -3.86
CA SER A 173 2.38 -24.44 -4.93
C SER A 173 3.29 -25.61 -4.56
N THR A 174 3.72 -26.35 -5.57
CA THR A 174 4.71 -27.43 -5.42
C THR A 174 5.71 -27.40 -6.54
N LYS A 175 6.87 -28.04 -6.34
CA LYS A 175 7.89 -28.20 -7.37
C LYS A 175 8.04 -29.66 -7.72
N LEU A 176 7.74 -30.00 -8.96
CA LEU A 176 7.91 -31.34 -9.52
C LEU A 176 9.16 -31.34 -10.39
N TYR A 177 10.02 -32.32 -10.14
CA TYR A 177 11.27 -32.50 -10.87
C TYR A 177 11.17 -33.76 -11.74
N VAL A 178 11.33 -33.59 -13.04
CA VAL A 178 11.42 -34.69 -13.98
C VAL A 178 12.83 -34.69 -14.54
N PHE A 179 13.47 -35.87 -14.49
CA PHE A 179 14.80 -36.10 -15.05
C PHE A 179 14.70 -37.06 -16.19
N TYR A 180 15.27 -36.70 -17.34
CA TYR A 180 15.41 -37.63 -18.48
C TYR A 180 16.82 -37.60 -19.02
N THR A 181 17.21 -38.76 -19.46
CA THR A 181 18.49 -38.97 -20.16
C THR A 181 18.24 -38.79 -21.66
N PRO A 182 18.84 -37.79 -22.30
CA PRO A 182 18.64 -37.57 -23.73
C PRO A 182 19.26 -38.69 -24.56
N TRP A 183 18.74 -38.84 -25.75
CA TRP A 183 19.19 -39.90 -26.65
C TRP A 183 20.64 -39.66 -27.06
N ARG A 184 21.56 -40.59 -26.68
CA ARG A 184 23.01 -40.45 -26.89
C ARG A 184 23.39 -40.35 -28.37
N LYS A 185 22.63 -40.96 -29.28
CA LYS A 185 22.86 -40.89 -30.74
C LYS A 185 22.72 -39.46 -31.31
N LEU A 186 21.90 -38.60 -30.70
CA LEU A 186 21.65 -37.23 -31.15
C LEU A 186 22.52 -36.21 -30.45
N PHE A 187 22.78 -36.39 -29.14
CA PHE A 187 23.43 -35.37 -28.30
C PHE A 187 24.84 -35.77 -27.82
N GLY A 188 25.30 -36.99 -28.17
CA GLY A 188 26.58 -37.51 -27.70
C GLY A 188 26.64 -37.62 -26.17
N ASP A 189 27.84 -37.66 -25.61
CA ASP A 189 28.09 -37.73 -24.16
C ASP A 189 28.13 -36.34 -23.47
N LYS A 190 27.91 -35.26 -24.22
CA LYS A 190 27.97 -33.89 -23.71
C LYS A 190 26.82 -33.55 -22.76
N ILE A 191 25.63 -34.13 -22.96
CA ILE A 191 24.46 -33.91 -22.12
C ILE A 191 24.11 -35.21 -21.41
N LYS A 192 24.43 -35.29 -20.12
CA LYS A 192 24.18 -36.50 -19.31
C LYS A 192 22.73 -36.62 -18.85
N THR A 193 22.13 -35.48 -18.44
CA THR A 193 20.77 -35.46 -17.88
C THR A 193 20.14 -34.11 -18.10
N ILE A 194 18.88 -34.09 -18.48
CA ILE A 194 18.06 -32.86 -18.54
C ILE A 194 17.11 -32.89 -17.36
N ARG A 195 17.14 -31.84 -16.54
CA ARG A 195 16.19 -31.62 -15.44
C ARG A 195 15.12 -30.65 -15.88
N HIS A 196 13.89 -31.11 -15.96
CA HIS A 196 12.73 -30.25 -16.12
C HIS A 196 12.11 -29.95 -14.75
N VAL A 197 11.81 -28.69 -14.48
CA VAL A 197 11.16 -28.25 -13.24
C VAL A 197 9.79 -27.72 -13.61
N PHE A 198 8.76 -28.36 -13.09
CA PHE A 198 7.38 -27.93 -13.23
C PHE A 198 6.87 -27.42 -11.88
N THR A 199 6.36 -26.19 -11.83
CA THR A 199 5.88 -25.55 -10.60
C THR A 199 4.40 -25.19 -10.75
N PRO A 200 3.48 -26.16 -10.52
CA PRO A 200 2.06 -25.87 -10.51
C PRO A 200 1.72 -25.01 -9.30
N GLN A 201 0.82 -24.04 -9.52
CA GLN A 201 0.30 -23.15 -8.49
C GLN A 201 -1.20 -22.99 -8.65
N VAL A 202 -1.91 -23.03 -7.53
CA VAL A 202 -3.34 -22.72 -7.44
C VAL A 202 -3.50 -21.61 -6.40
N SER A 203 -4.32 -20.61 -6.69
CA SER A 203 -4.64 -19.54 -5.76
C SER A 203 -6.14 -19.34 -5.69
N PHE A 204 -6.61 -19.09 -4.47
CA PHE A 204 -7.98 -18.71 -4.16
C PHE A 204 -7.93 -17.34 -3.49
N ASN A 205 -8.75 -16.39 -3.99
CA ASN A 205 -8.88 -15.06 -3.43
C ASN A 205 -10.34 -14.80 -3.10
N TYR A 206 -10.57 -14.24 -1.93
CA TYR A 206 -11.89 -13.84 -1.46
C TYR A 206 -11.82 -12.42 -0.89
N ALA A 207 -12.71 -11.57 -1.34
CA ALA A 207 -12.95 -10.24 -0.78
C ALA A 207 -14.47 -10.07 -0.67
N PRO A 208 -15.01 -9.79 0.52
CA PRO A 208 -16.43 -9.44 0.66
C PRO A 208 -16.68 -8.07 0.02
N ASP A 209 -17.91 -7.87 -0.47
CA ASP A 209 -18.43 -6.59 -0.99
C ASP A 209 -18.65 -5.58 0.13
#